data_ac93e34a77e8cba23887b7d2eb2990c7
#
_entry.id   ac93e34a77e8cba23887b7d2eb2990c7
#
_cell.length_a   1.000
_cell.length_b   1.000
_cell.length_c   1.000
_cell.angle_alpha   90.00
_cell.angle_beta   90.00
_cell.angle_gamma   90.00
#
_symmetry.space_group_name_H-M   'P 1'
#
loop_
_entity.id
_entity.type
_entity.pdbx_description
1 polymer ?
#
loop_
_entity_poly.entity_id
_entity_poly.type
_entity_poly.pdbx_seq_one_letter_code
_entity_poly.pdbx_strand_id
1 'polypeptide(L)'
;MWGARRRSSGGSVYTNEYMSISPGKLKHLKALSNAKGIISAAAMDQRGSLQKSIATAKGVDVKAVTPEMMSEFKTAVTRVLTPHASAILLDPEFGLDAAKARSSNAGLLLAYEETGYDNTQPGRLPDLLPHVSAKRIKDWGADAVKILIYYTPFDTADINDVKHAFIERVGAECEFNEIPFFLEFVGYDPKGGDEKGLEFAKIKPQVVIGSMEEFTKPQYRVDVLKVEVPVNAEFVEGSAVYKGQKAYTRAEALGHYRRAAEVATKPFIYLSAGVSNAQFVESLHMATEAGTDYSGVLCGRATWKDGMGIYGKQGVKALEDWLSDQGVKNIEAVNAALGGATPWAKKLGIGAAA
;
A
#
# COMPACT_ATOMS: atom_id res chain seq x y z
N MET A 1 41.37 38.03 40.21
CA MET A 1 41.20 36.61 40.48
C MET A 1 39.76 36.22 40.13
N TRP A 2 39.56 35.61 38.98
CA TRP A 2 38.25 35.12 38.54
C TRP A 2 38.24 33.60 38.63
N GLY A 3 37.40 33.05 39.53
CA GLY A 3 37.27 31.64 39.78
C GLY A 3 36.47 30.96 38.68
N ALA A 4 37.06 29.99 37.99
CA ALA A 4 36.42 29.11 37.00
C ALA A 4 35.48 28.15 37.71
N ARG A 5 34.15 28.26 37.48
CA ARG A 5 33.18 27.25 37.85
C ARG A 5 33.20 26.17 36.75
N ARG A 6 33.57 24.96 37.13
CA ARG A 6 33.37 23.75 36.32
C ARG A 6 31.86 23.51 36.15
N ARG A 7 31.38 23.48 34.87
CA ARG A 7 30.07 22.97 34.55
C ARG A 7 30.17 21.45 34.52
N SER A 8 29.40 20.78 35.37
CA SER A 8 29.14 19.35 35.27
C SER A 8 28.35 19.07 33.99
N SER A 9 28.87 18.21 33.13
CA SER A 9 28.18 17.67 31.98
C SER A 9 27.08 16.74 32.48
N GLY A 10 25.87 17.24 32.61
CA GLY A 10 24.68 16.43 32.74
C GLY A 10 24.42 15.78 31.38
N GLY A 11 24.82 14.52 31.24
CA GLY A 11 24.39 13.70 30.12
C GLY A 11 22.86 13.59 30.20
N SER A 12 22.18 14.20 29.25
CA SER A 12 20.75 13.95 29.02
C SER A 12 20.64 12.48 28.61
N VAL A 13 20.19 11.67 29.54
CA VAL A 13 19.69 10.31 29.24
C VAL A 13 18.38 10.54 28.47
N TYR A 14 18.45 10.57 27.15
CA TYR A 14 17.26 10.35 26.33
C TYR A 14 16.85 8.90 26.60
N THR A 15 15.98 8.72 27.57
CA THR A 15 15.21 7.48 27.69
C THR A 15 14.51 7.27 26.37
N ASN A 16 14.77 6.14 25.76
CA ASN A 16 14.09 5.65 24.57
C ASN A 16 12.61 5.44 24.98
N GLU A 17 11.82 6.52 25.00
CA GLU A 17 10.37 6.40 25.04
C GLU A 17 10.00 5.69 23.72
N TYR A 18 9.81 4.38 23.80
CA TYR A 18 9.08 3.65 22.80
C TYR A 18 7.81 4.44 22.55
N MET A 19 7.68 5.05 21.36
CA MET A 19 6.48 5.79 21.00
C MET A 19 5.34 4.78 21.02
N SER A 20 4.64 4.70 22.13
CA SER A 20 3.45 3.89 22.27
C SER A 20 2.43 4.45 21.29
N ILE A 21 1.90 3.57 20.42
CA ILE A 21 0.80 3.95 19.54
C ILE A 21 -0.34 4.55 20.36
N SER A 22 -0.93 5.66 19.92
CA SER A 22 -2.03 6.29 20.63
C SER A 22 -3.28 5.40 20.67
N PRO A 23 -4.14 5.53 21.71
CA PRO A 23 -5.38 4.75 21.78
C PRO A 23 -6.27 4.91 20.55
N GLY A 24 -6.31 6.10 19.94
CA GLY A 24 -7.06 6.35 18.71
C GLY A 24 -6.50 5.54 17.54
N LYS A 25 -5.20 5.60 17.29
CA LYS A 25 -4.56 4.81 16.23
C LYS A 25 -4.70 3.30 16.48
N LEU A 26 -4.55 2.84 17.73
CA LEU A 26 -4.73 1.44 18.08
C LEU A 26 -6.12 0.92 17.75
N LYS A 27 -7.17 1.68 18.10
CA LYS A 27 -8.57 1.37 17.77
C LYS A 27 -8.75 1.19 16.26
N HIS A 28 -8.23 2.11 15.48
CA HIS A 28 -8.36 2.11 14.03
C HIS A 28 -7.56 0.98 13.36
N LEU A 29 -6.34 0.66 13.81
CA LEU A 29 -5.58 -0.48 13.30
C LEU A 29 -6.29 -1.81 13.57
N LYS A 30 -6.97 -1.95 14.72
CA LYS A 30 -7.82 -3.11 15.00
C LYS A 30 -8.99 -3.20 14.01
N ALA A 31 -9.65 -2.08 13.67
CA ALA A 31 -10.74 -2.05 12.70
C ALA A 31 -10.29 -2.43 11.27
N LEU A 32 -9.02 -2.20 10.93
CA LEU A 32 -8.43 -2.51 9.62
C LEU A 32 -7.95 -3.96 9.51
N SER A 33 -7.90 -4.73 10.59
CA SER A 33 -7.34 -6.07 10.63
C SER A 33 -8.38 -7.13 10.99
N ASN A 34 -8.11 -8.38 10.60
CA ASN A 34 -8.93 -9.51 11.03
C ASN A 34 -8.65 -9.88 12.50
N ALA A 35 -9.37 -10.86 13.04
CA ALA A 35 -9.23 -11.32 14.42
C ALA A 35 -7.83 -11.83 14.80
N LYS A 36 -6.97 -12.12 13.81
CA LYS A 36 -5.57 -12.51 14.02
C LYS A 36 -4.60 -11.31 13.98
N GLY A 37 -5.11 -10.09 13.81
CA GLY A 37 -4.27 -8.90 13.64
C GLY A 37 -3.56 -8.83 12.28
N ILE A 38 -4.08 -9.50 11.25
CA ILE A 38 -3.57 -9.47 9.88
C ILE A 38 -4.43 -8.54 9.05
N ILE A 39 -3.79 -7.66 8.27
CA ILE A 39 -4.48 -6.77 7.34
C ILE A 39 -4.65 -7.51 6.02
N SER A 40 -5.86 -8.02 5.75
CA SER A 40 -6.22 -8.68 4.48
C SER A 40 -7.18 -7.77 3.70
N ALA A 41 -6.67 -6.63 3.24
CA ALA A 41 -7.50 -5.55 2.71
C ALA A 41 -7.61 -5.59 1.17
N ALA A 42 -8.80 -5.22 0.68
CA ALA A 42 -9.03 -4.91 -0.72
C ALA A 42 -8.59 -3.48 -1.06
N ALA A 43 -8.34 -3.16 -2.33
CA ALA A 43 -7.96 -1.83 -2.80
C ALA A 43 -8.69 -1.43 -4.08
N MET A 44 -9.28 -0.23 -4.06
CA MET A 44 -10.05 0.35 -5.15
C MET A 44 -9.89 1.89 -5.23
N ASP A 45 -8.69 2.37 -4.95
CA ASP A 45 -8.33 3.80 -4.95
C ASP A 45 -7.89 4.35 -6.31
N GLN A 46 -7.84 3.51 -7.35
CA GLN A 46 -7.48 3.94 -8.71
C GLN A 46 -8.50 4.93 -9.25
N ARG A 47 -8.03 6.03 -9.85
CA ARG A 47 -8.83 7.12 -10.46
C ARG A 47 -8.56 7.20 -11.95
N GLY A 48 -7.60 7.94 -12.41
CA GLY A 48 -7.30 8.09 -13.83
C GLY A 48 -6.98 6.78 -14.55
N SER A 49 -6.29 5.83 -13.93
CA SER A 49 -6.03 4.50 -14.51
C SER A 49 -7.30 3.66 -14.61
N LEU A 50 -8.22 3.75 -13.64
CA LEU A 50 -9.52 3.08 -13.71
C LEU A 50 -10.37 3.68 -14.83
N GLN A 51 -10.44 5.02 -14.93
CA GLN A 51 -11.17 5.71 -15.98
C GLN A 51 -10.71 5.27 -17.38
N LYS A 52 -9.40 5.22 -17.61
CA LYS A 52 -8.81 4.71 -18.87
C LYS A 52 -9.19 3.26 -19.14
N SER A 53 -9.19 2.41 -18.10
CA SER A 53 -9.56 1.00 -18.24
C SER A 53 -11.04 0.82 -18.57
N ILE A 54 -11.94 1.59 -17.96
CA ILE A 54 -13.37 1.58 -18.29
C ILE A 54 -13.60 2.05 -19.73
N ALA A 55 -12.94 3.14 -20.16
CA ALA A 55 -13.02 3.64 -21.52
C ALA A 55 -12.62 2.58 -22.54
N THR A 56 -11.48 1.95 -22.32
CA THR A 56 -10.99 0.86 -23.18
C THR A 56 -11.97 -0.32 -23.22
N ALA A 57 -12.51 -0.74 -22.08
CA ALA A 57 -13.44 -1.87 -21.98
C ALA A 57 -14.79 -1.57 -22.67
N LYS A 58 -15.24 -0.31 -22.65
CA LYS A 58 -16.47 0.14 -23.32
C LYS A 58 -16.25 0.52 -24.79
N GLY A 59 -15.00 0.69 -25.24
CA GLY A 59 -14.69 1.17 -26.61
C GLY A 59 -15.07 2.63 -26.83
N VAL A 60 -14.94 3.48 -25.80
CA VAL A 60 -15.31 4.91 -25.84
C VAL A 60 -14.09 5.80 -25.51
N ASP A 61 -14.22 7.09 -25.81
CA ASP A 61 -13.22 8.07 -25.36
C ASP A 61 -13.19 8.17 -23.82
N VAL A 62 -12.01 8.45 -23.24
CA VAL A 62 -11.83 8.58 -21.78
C VAL A 62 -12.76 9.64 -21.19
N LYS A 63 -13.04 10.71 -21.92
CA LYS A 63 -13.94 11.80 -21.49
C LYS A 63 -15.41 11.38 -21.43
N ALA A 64 -15.78 10.27 -22.06
CA ALA A 64 -17.14 9.71 -21.99
C ALA A 64 -17.38 8.87 -20.73
N VAL A 65 -16.32 8.55 -19.97
CA VAL A 65 -16.46 7.87 -18.68
C VAL A 65 -16.82 8.87 -17.61
N THR A 66 -18.06 8.78 -17.11
CA THR A 66 -18.61 9.72 -16.14
C THR A 66 -18.22 9.38 -14.70
N PRO A 67 -18.31 10.33 -13.74
CA PRO A 67 -18.13 10.07 -12.31
C PRO A 67 -19.04 8.94 -11.79
N GLU A 68 -20.27 8.86 -12.29
CA GLU A 68 -21.25 7.84 -11.91
C GLU A 68 -20.78 6.44 -12.33
N MET A 69 -20.19 6.27 -13.52
CA MET A 69 -19.61 5.01 -13.97
C MET A 69 -18.44 4.57 -13.07
N MET A 70 -17.61 5.53 -12.63
CA MET A 70 -16.51 5.29 -11.70
C MET A 70 -17.04 4.84 -10.34
N SER A 71 -18.00 5.54 -9.78
CA SER A 71 -18.64 5.24 -8.50
C SER A 71 -19.39 3.90 -8.54
N GLU A 72 -20.13 3.62 -9.62
CA GLU A 72 -20.85 2.36 -9.82
C GLU A 72 -19.90 1.16 -9.81
N PHE A 73 -18.80 1.22 -10.57
CA PHE A 73 -17.80 0.16 -10.60
C PHE A 73 -17.17 -0.08 -9.23
N LYS A 74 -16.76 1.01 -8.55
CA LYS A 74 -16.18 0.93 -7.20
C LYS A 74 -17.16 0.36 -6.19
N THR A 75 -18.42 0.75 -6.27
CA THR A 75 -19.49 0.26 -5.37
C THR A 75 -19.73 -1.23 -5.55
N ALA A 76 -19.79 -1.72 -6.80
CA ALA A 76 -19.94 -3.15 -7.08
C ALA A 76 -18.76 -3.97 -6.50
N VAL A 77 -17.52 -3.57 -6.79
CA VAL A 77 -16.32 -4.24 -6.24
C VAL A 77 -16.32 -4.23 -4.72
N THR A 78 -16.63 -3.09 -4.11
CA THR A 78 -16.65 -2.94 -2.64
C THR A 78 -17.69 -3.83 -2.00
N ARG A 79 -18.93 -3.81 -2.51
CA ARG A 79 -20.05 -4.60 -1.98
C ARG A 79 -19.74 -6.09 -1.99
N VAL A 80 -19.16 -6.59 -3.08
CA VAL A 80 -18.96 -8.03 -3.27
C VAL A 80 -17.69 -8.53 -2.56
N LEU A 81 -16.59 -7.75 -2.57
CA LEU A 81 -15.32 -8.26 -2.06
C LEU A 81 -15.08 -7.97 -0.56
N THR A 82 -15.72 -6.94 0.02
CA THR A 82 -15.45 -6.59 1.42
C THR A 82 -15.98 -7.59 2.46
N PRO A 83 -16.98 -8.44 2.20
CA PRO A 83 -17.27 -9.58 3.09
C PRO A 83 -16.10 -10.56 3.26
N HIS A 84 -15.17 -10.60 2.31
CA HIS A 84 -13.97 -11.45 2.30
C HIS A 84 -12.67 -10.69 2.66
N ALA A 85 -12.77 -9.44 3.08
CA ALA A 85 -11.63 -8.59 3.39
C ALA A 85 -11.73 -7.98 4.80
N SER A 86 -10.59 -7.70 5.43
CA SER A 86 -10.56 -6.98 6.72
C SER A 86 -10.81 -5.48 6.57
N ALA A 87 -10.53 -4.92 5.40
CA ALA A 87 -10.69 -3.50 5.10
C ALA A 87 -10.74 -3.27 3.58
N ILE A 88 -11.06 -2.04 3.19
CA ILE A 88 -10.94 -1.57 1.81
C ILE A 88 -10.30 -0.18 1.75
N LEU A 89 -9.42 0.01 0.77
CA LEU A 89 -8.89 1.30 0.39
C LEU A 89 -9.70 1.88 -0.76
N LEU A 90 -10.20 3.09 -0.59
CA LEU A 90 -10.93 3.88 -1.58
C LEU A 90 -10.31 5.27 -1.73
N ASP A 91 -10.78 6.02 -2.69
CA ASP A 91 -10.49 7.46 -2.85
C ASP A 91 -11.74 8.29 -2.51
N PRO A 92 -11.58 9.55 -2.09
CA PRO A 92 -12.72 10.40 -1.75
C PRO A 92 -13.44 11.00 -2.98
N GLU A 93 -12.86 10.94 -4.18
CA GLU A 93 -13.46 11.56 -5.38
C GLU A 93 -14.60 10.71 -5.95
N PHE A 94 -14.43 9.39 -6.02
CA PHE A 94 -15.40 8.45 -6.62
C PHE A 94 -15.76 7.30 -5.69
N GLY A 95 -15.17 7.22 -4.50
CA GLY A 95 -15.27 6.07 -3.60
C GLY A 95 -16.19 6.26 -2.39
N LEU A 96 -16.75 7.44 -2.13
CA LEU A 96 -17.54 7.67 -0.90
C LEU A 96 -18.86 6.88 -0.87
N ASP A 97 -19.50 6.65 -2.01
CA ASP A 97 -20.69 5.79 -2.06
C ASP A 97 -20.30 4.31 -1.92
N ALA A 98 -19.18 3.91 -2.51
CA ALA A 98 -18.61 2.59 -2.29
C ALA A 98 -18.28 2.36 -0.80
N ALA A 99 -17.75 3.38 -0.10
CA ALA A 99 -17.47 3.30 1.33
C ALA A 99 -18.71 2.98 2.16
N LYS A 100 -19.87 3.50 1.78
CA LYS A 100 -21.16 3.18 2.42
C LYS A 100 -21.65 1.74 2.14
N ALA A 101 -21.24 1.18 0.99
CA ALA A 101 -21.65 -0.14 0.54
C ALA A 101 -20.74 -1.28 1.07
N ARG A 102 -19.66 -0.96 1.80
CA ARG A 102 -18.75 -1.97 2.36
C ARG A 102 -19.44 -2.82 3.43
N SER A 103 -18.94 -4.04 3.62
CA SER A 103 -19.33 -4.87 4.76
C SER A 103 -19.10 -4.12 6.08
N SER A 104 -20.02 -4.26 7.03
CA SER A 104 -19.90 -3.63 8.36
C SER A 104 -18.66 -4.06 9.15
N ASN A 105 -18.10 -5.21 8.81
CA ASN A 105 -16.88 -5.75 9.43
C ASN A 105 -15.60 -5.29 8.76
N ALA A 106 -15.68 -4.57 7.64
CA ALA A 106 -14.52 -4.09 6.91
C ALA A 106 -14.19 -2.64 7.30
N GLY A 107 -12.94 -2.40 7.74
CA GLY A 107 -12.42 -1.07 7.96
C GLY A 107 -12.28 -0.28 6.64
N LEU A 108 -12.03 1.01 6.75
CA LEU A 108 -11.92 1.93 5.61
C LEU A 108 -10.60 2.69 5.64
N LEU A 109 -9.83 2.61 4.55
CA LEU A 109 -8.74 3.55 4.27
C LEU A 109 -9.19 4.51 3.17
N LEU A 110 -8.78 5.78 3.26
CA LEU A 110 -8.99 6.76 2.19
C LEU A 110 -7.66 7.33 1.70
N ALA A 111 -7.54 7.42 0.37
CA ALA A 111 -6.42 8.07 -0.29
C ALA A 111 -6.49 9.59 -0.09
N TYR A 112 -5.35 10.21 0.23
CA TYR A 112 -5.24 11.64 0.47
C TYR A 112 -4.45 12.34 -0.64
N GLU A 113 -3.60 11.60 -1.35
CA GLU A 113 -2.82 12.12 -2.46
C GLU A 113 -3.70 12.46 -3.67
N GLU A 114 -3.28 13.49 -4.41
CA GLU A 114 -3.77 13.74 -5.76
C GLU A 114 -3.28 12.64 -6.73
N THR A 115 -4.08 12.35 -7.77
CA THR A 115 -3.71 11.38 -8.81
C THR A 115 -3.11 12.07 -10.03
N GLY A 116 -2.40 11.32 -10.87
CA GLY A 116 -1.91 11.82 -12.13
C GLY A 116 -0.61 12.60 -12.01
N TYR A 117 0.32 12.07 -11.21
CA TYR A 117 1.68 12.61 -11.09
C TYR A 117 2.27 12.98 -12.45
N ASP A 118 2.88 14.17 -12.53
CA ASP A 118 3.51 14.63 -13.76
C ASP A 118 4.81 13.84 -14.03
N ASN A 119 4.69 12.85 -14.91
CA ASN A 119 5.83 12.03 -15.32
C ASN A 119 6.79 12.78 -16.25
N THR A 120 6.46 13.98 -16.69
CA THR A 120 7.34 14.82 -17.54
C THR A 120 8.33 15.62 -16.72
N GLN A 121 8.06 15.76 -15.40
CA GLN A 121 8.95 16.44 -14.46
C GLN A 121 9.79 15.41 -13.68
N PRO A 122 11.06 15.74 -13.39
CA PRO A 122 11.91 14.89 -12.55
C PRO A 122 11.26 14.61 -11.18
N GLY A 123 11.40 13.38 -10.69
CA GLY A 123 11.02 13.01 -9.34
C GLY A 123 9.56 12.62 -9.12
N ARG A 124 8.65 12.85 -10.09
CA ARG A 124 7.22 12.52 -9.93
C ARG A 124 6.71 13.00 -8.55
N LEU A 125 6.83 14.31 -8.29
CA LEU A 125 6.56 14.89 -6.98
C LEU A 125 5.09 14.68 -6.57
N PRO A 126 4.83 14.34 -5.30
CA PRO A 126 3.47 14.15 -4.81
C PRO A 126 2.77 15.47 -4.51
N ASP A 127 1.43 15.44 -4.58
CA ASP A 127 0.58 16.52 -4.09
C ASP A 127 -0.64 15.95 -3.34
N LEU A 128 -1.33 16.79 -2.58
CA LEU A 128 -2.52 16.44 -1.83
C LEU A 128 -3.78 16.97 -2.51
N LEU A 129 -4.88 16.24 -2.36
CA LEU A 129 -6.20 16.74 -2.73
C LEU A 129 -6.49 18.04 -1.98
N PRO A 130 -6.68 19.21 -2.67
CA PRO A 130 -6.68 20.52 -2.04
C PRO A 130 -7.86 20.75 -1.08
N HIS A 131 -8.92 19.96 -1.21
CA HIS A 131 -10.11 20.04 -0.36
C HIS A 131 -10.19 18.91 0.68
N VAL A 132 -9.14 18.12 0.85
CA VAL A 132 -9.07 16.98 1.79
C VAL A 132 -8.08 17.32 2.91
N SER A 133 -8.23 16.67 4.05
CA SER A 133 -7.29 16.69 5.17
C SER A 133 -7.42 15.38 5.97
N ALA A 134 -6.43 15.02 6.78
CA ALA A 134 -6.53 13.86 7.65
C ALA A 134 -7.75 13.94 8.59
N LYS A 135 -8.07 15.15 9.07
CA LYS A 135 -9.29 15.41 9.86
C LYS A 135 -10.54 15.08 9.08
N ARG A 136 -10.67 15.56 7.83
CA ARG A 136 -11.85 15.28 6.99
C ARG A 136 -11.98 13.80 6.66
N ILE A 137 -10.88 13.12 6.37
CA ILE A 137 -10.83 11.69 6.15
C ILE A 137 -11.39 10.94 7.36
N LYS A 138 -10.95 11.31 8.57
CA LYS A 138 -11.49 10.76 9.83
C LYS A 138 -12.97 11.07 10.01
N ASP A 139 -13.41 12.30 9.72
CA ASP A 139 -14.80 12.70 9.84
C ASP A 139 -15.73 11.96 8.84
N TRP A 140 -15.20 11.54 7.69
CA TRP A 140 -15.89 10.67 6.73
C TRP A 140 -15.96 9.20 7.17
N GLY A 141 -15.44 8.88 8.35
CA GLY A 141 -15.51 7.54 8.96
C GLY A 141 -14.42 6.60 8.49
N ALA A 142 -13.32 7.12 7.97
CA ALA A 142 -12.16 6.29 7.65
C ALA A 142 -11.35 5.94 8.92
N ASP A 143 -10.73 4.75 8.86
CA ASP A 143 -9.85 4.22 9.89
C ASP A 143 -8.37 4.51 9.60
N ALA A 144 -8.01 4.91 8.39
CA ALA A 144 -6.65 5.32 8.06
C ALA A 144 -6.60 6.32 6.90
N VAL A 145 -5.56 7.14 6.93
CA VAL A 145 -5.08 7.92 5.79
C VAL A 145 -4.09 7.08 5.01
N LYS A 146 -4.19 7.06 3.67
CA LYS A 146 -3.20 6.47 2.80
C LYS A 146 -2.62 7.53 1.86
N ILE A 147 -1.32 7.54 1.73
CA ILE A 147 -0.58 8.31 0.72
C ILE A 147 0.18 7.34 -0.17
N LEU A 148 0.14 7.58 -1.50
CA LEU A 148 1.06 6.99 -2.45
C LEU A 148 2.06 8.04 -2.92
N ILE A 149 3.34 7.68 -2.92
CA ILE A 149 4.40 8.43 -3.60
C ILE A 149 5.18 7.53 -4.55
N TYR A 150 5.72 8.11 -5.61
CA TYR A 150 6.81 7.49 -6.34
C TYR A 150 8.12 7.81 -5.63
N TYR A 151 8.91 6.77 -5.33
CA TYR A 151 10.16 6.96 -4.61
C TYR A 151 11.25 5.99 -5.08
N THR A 152 12.46 6.51 -5.14
CA THR A 152 13.68 5.73 -5.33
C THR A 152 14.81 6.38 -4.55
N PRO A 153 15.64 5.61 -3.83
CA PRO A 153 16.83 6.16 -3.16
C PRO A 153 17.89 6.69 -4.13
N PHE A 154 17.71 6.44 -5.45
CA PHE A 154 18.65 6.81 -6.49
C PHE A 154 18.35 8.17 -7.15
N ASP A 155 17.29 8.85 -6.74
CA ASP A 155 17.06 10.25 -7.13
C ASP A 155 18.07 11.18 -6.47
N THR A 156 18.12 12.43 -6.96
CA THR A 156 18.93 13.49 -6.33
C THR A 156 18.44 13.81 -4.92
N ALA A 157 19.34 14.29 -4.07
CA ALA A 157 19.00 14.68 -2.70
C ALA A 157 17.85 15.71 -2.70
N ASP A 158 17.90 16.73 -3.55
CA ASP A 158 16.89 17.79 -3.62
C ASP A 158 15.49 17.23 -3.92
N ILE A 159 15.36 16.26 -4.83
CA ILE A 159 14.09 15.59 -5.14
C ILE A 159 13.59 14.80 -3.94
N ASN A 160 14.47 14.03 -3.31
CA ASN A 160 14.10 13.20 -2.18
C ASN A 160 13.78 14.04 -0.94
N ASP A 161 14.48 15.15 -0.69
CA ASP A 161 14.19 16.06 0.42
C ASP A 161 12.79 16.69 0.31
N VAL A 162 12.33 17.02 -0.90
CA VAL A 162 10.94 17.47 -1.12
C VAL A 162 9.95 16.39 -0.70
N LYS A 163 10.19 15.13 -1.09
CA LYS A 163 9.33 14.00 -0.74
C LYS A 163 9.37 13.70 0.76
N HIS A 164 10.55 13.74 1.37
CA HIS A 164 10.72 13.56 2.82
C HIS A 164 9.92 14.58 3.61
N ALA A 165 10.08 15.88 3.29
CA ALA A 165 9.34 16.96 3.94
C ALA A 165 7.82 16.85 3.72
N PHE A 166 7.38 16.35 2.55
CA PHE A 166 5.96 16.09 2.29
C PHE A 166 5.41 15.01 3.22
N ILE A 167 6.10 13.88 3.36
CA ILE A 167 5.67 12.77 4.23
C ILE A 167 5.72 13.16 5.71
N GLU A 168 6.72 13.92 6.16
CA GLU A 168 6.79 14.45 7.53
C GLU A 168 5.57 15.30 7.90
N ARG A 169 5.10 16.17 6.97
CA ARG A 169 3.90 16.98 7.18
C ARG A 169 2.65 16.14 7.31
N VAL A 170 2.46 15.16 6.40
CA VAL A 170 1.31 14.25 6.44
C VAL A 170 1.33 13.40 7.71
N GLY A 171 2.50 12.88 8.09
CA GLY A 171 2.66 12.10 9.31
C GLY A 171 2.31 12.90 10.57
N ALA A 172 2.73 14.17 10.64
CA ALA A 172 2.38 15.06 11.76
C ALA A 172 0.87 15.35 11.81
N GLU A 173 0.22 15.52 10.66
CA GLU A 173 -1.23 15.73 10.57
C GLU A 173 -2.00 14.48 11.03
N CYS A 174 -1.56 13.29 10.61
CA CYS A 174 -2.16 12.01 11.01
C CYS A 174 -1.98 11.74 12.51
N GLU A 175 -0.81 12.04 13.06
CA GLU A 175 -0.53 11.90 14.49
C GLU A 175 -1.43 12.81 15.33
N PHE A 176 -1.53 14.09 14.98
CA PHE A 176 -2.42 15.04 15.66
C PHE A 176 -3.89 14.61 15.66
N ASN A 177 -4.35 13.98 14.58
CA ASN A 177 -5.72 13.49 14.45
C ASN A 177 -5.92 12.08 15.02
N GLU A 178 -4.88 11.44 15.56
CA GLU A 178 -4.92 10.07 16.06
C GLU A 178 -5.51 9.06 15.04
N ILE A 179 -5.15 9.24 13.75
CA ILE A 179 -5.55 8.36 12.67
C ILE A 179 -4.30 7.66 12.10
N PRO A 180 -4.30 6.33 11.87
CA PRO A 180 -3.16 5.64 11.28
C PRO A 180 -2.77 6.18 9.93
N PHE A 181 -1.46 6.27 9.70
CA PHE A 181 -0.85 6.69 8.43
C PHE A 181 -0.26 5.48 7.71
N PHE A 182 -0.83 5.14 6.55
CA PHE A 182 -0.34 4.12 5.63
C PHE A 182 0.40 4.79 4.49
N LEU A 183 1.71 4.56 4.41
CA LEU A 183 2.54 5.08 3.32
C LEU A 183 2.80 4.01 2.28
N GLU A 184 2.28 4.23 1.08
CA GLU A 184 2.58 3.46 -0.12
C GLU A 184 3.69 4.13 -0.91
N PHE A 185 4.71 3.40 -1.27
CA PHE A 185 5.72 3.86 -2.22
C PHE A 185 5.88 2.87 -3.36
N VAL A 186 5.94 3.41 -4.57
CA VAL A 186 6.13 2.67 -5.82
C VAL A 186 7.46 3.08 -6.41
N GLY A 187 8.30 2.08 -6.67
CA GLY A 187 9.64 2.28 -7.19
C GLY A 187 9.64 2.65 -8.67
N TYR A 188 10.65 3.40 -9.09
CA TYR A 188 10.94 3.71 -10.48
C TYR A 188 12.45 3.91 -10.69
N ASP A 189 12.88 3.84 -11.96
CA ASP A 189 14.25 4.20 -12.33
C ASP A 189 14.28 5.68 -12.75
N PRO A 190 15.06 6.56 -12.10
CA PRO A 190 15.17 7.97 -12.51
C PRO A 190 15.75 8.14 -13.92
N LYS A 191 16.41 7.13 -14.45
CA LYS A 191 16.87 7.10 -15.85
C LYS A 191 15.76 6.77 -16.85
N GLY A 192 14.56 6.43 -16.37
CA GLY A 192 13.45 5.99 -17.19
C GLY A 192 13.53 4.51 -17.56
N GLY A 193 12.61 4.07 -18.42
CA GLY A 193 12.49 2.69 -18.87
C GLY A 193 11.18 2.02 -18.45
N ASP A 194 11.09 0.71 -18.69
CA ASP A 194 9.92 -0.09 -18.32
C ASP A 194 10.07 -0.66 -16.90
N GLU A 195 9.33 -0.10 -15.95
CA GLU A 195 9.33 -0.57 -14.55
C GLU A 195 8.75 -2.00 -14.38
N LYS A 196 8.22 -2.59 -15.44
CA LYS A 196 7.78 -3.99 -15.47
C LYS A 196 8.77 -4.91 -16.17
N GLY A 197 9.78 -4.36 -16.82
CA GLY A 197 10.78 -5.07 -17.59
C GLY A 197 11.89 -5.70 -16.76
N LEU A 198 12.70 -6.52 -17.43
CA LEU A 198 13.82 -7.24 -16.82
C LEU A 198 14.86 -6.29 -16.20
N GLU A 199 15.17 -5.17 -16.87
CA GLU A 199 16.22 -4.27 -16.38
C GLU A 199 15.82 -3.63 -15.05
N PHE A 200 14.58 -3.18 -14.92
CA PHE A 200 14.09 -2.71 -13.64
C PHE A 200 14.00 -3.85 -12.60
N ALA A 201 13.60 -5.05 -12.99
CA ALA A 201 13.56 -6.21 -12.10
C ALA A 201 14.92 -6.48 -11.42
N LYS A 202 16.05 -6.20 -12.10
CA LYS A 202 17.41 -6.36 -11.56
C LYS A 202 17.76 -5.33 -10.47
N ILE A 203 17.17 -4.15 -10.50
CA ILE A 203 17.42 -3.08 -9.50
C ILE A 203 16.29 -2.92 -8.48
N LYS A 204 15.13 -3.53 -8.75
CA LYS A 204 13.94 -3.42 -7.89
C LYS A 204 14.22 -3.74 -6.41
N PRO A 205 14.97 -4.79 -6.05
CA PRO A 205 15.26 -5.06 -4.64
C PRO A 205 15.92 -3.88 -3.94
N GLN A 206 16.90 -3.23 -4.56
CA GLN A 206 17.59 -2.07 -3.98
C GLN A 206 16.66 -0.87 -3.84
N VAL A 207 15.76 -0.65 -4.81
CA VAL A 207 14.75 0.42 -4.74
C VAL A 207 13.79 0.17 -3.58
N VAL A 208 13.23 -1.05 -3.48
CA VAL A 208 12.24 -1.38 -2.43
C VAL A 208 12.89 -1.36 -1.04
N ILE A 209 14.04 -2.01 -0.87
CA ILE A 209 14.75 -2.08 0.42
C ILE A 209 15.15 -0.68 0.88
N GLY A 210 15.77 0.14 0.01
CA GLY A 210 16.17 1.49 0.37
C GLY A 210 14.99 2.41 0.68
N SER A 211 13.84 2.22 0.01
CA SER A 211 12.60 2.94 0.34
C SER A 211 12.06 2.54 1.71
N MET A 212 12.07 1.24 2.03
CA MET A 212 11.64 0.75 3.34
C MET A 212 12.57 1.24 4.45
N GLU A 213 13.89 1.22 4.22
CA GLU A 213 14.90 1.73 5.15
C GLU A 213 14.71 3.24 5.42
N GLU A 214 14.36 4.01 4.40
CA GLU A 214 14.08 5.44 4.56
C GLU A 214 12.81 5.68 5.39
N PHE A 215 11.66 5.17 4.93
CA PHE A 215 10.37 5.52 5.50
C PHE A 215 10.00 4.76 6.78
N THR A 216 10.84 3.85 7.24
CA THR A 216 10.72 3.24 8.58
C THR A 216 11.22 4.18 9.69
N LYS A 217 11.94 5.26 9.34
CA LYS A 217 12.51 6.22 10.30
C LYS A 217 11.40 6.97 11.06
N PRO A 218 11.61 7.32 12.34
CA PRO A 218 10.55 7.83 13.22
C PRO A 218 10.02 9.22 12.84
N GLN A 219 10.83 10.07 12.16
CA GLN A 219 10.41 11.42 11.76
C GLN A 219 9.18 11.43 10.83
N TYR A 220 8.98 10.39 10.05
CA TYR A 220 7.85 10.29 9.12
C TYR A 220 6.53 9.89 9.80
N ARG A 221 6.56 9.42 11.04
CA ARG A 221 5.36 9.01 11.81
C ARG A 221 4.45 8.04 11.05
N VAL A 222 5.02 7.24 10.16
CA VAL A 222 4.30 6.20 9.45
C VAL A 222 3.95 5.07 10.42
N ASP A 223 2.72 4.59 10.36
CA ASP A 223 2.26 3.48 11.20
C ASP A 223 2.37 2.14 10.48
N VAL A 224 2.09 2.12 9.17
CA VAL A 224 2.19 0.92 8.32
C VAL A 224 2.78 1.28 6.97
N LEU A 225 3.81 0.56 6.55
CA LEU A 225 4.36 0.67 5.20
C LEU A 225 3.56 -0.23 4.25
N LYS A 226 3.08 0.32 3.13
CA LYS A 226 2.48 -0.45 2.02
C LYS A 226 3.49 -0.53 0.89
N VAL A 227 4.06 -1.71 0.69
CA VAL A 227 5.28 -1.89 -0.10
C VAL A 227 5.06 -2.81 -1.29
N GLU A 228 5.82 -2.59 -2.35
CA GLU A 228 5.95 -3.57 -3.41
C GLU A 228 6.70 -4.81 -2.90
N VAL A 229 6.39 -5.98 -3.49
CA VAL A 229 7.25 -7.14 -3.33
C VAL A 229 8.65 -6.82 -3.90
N PRO A 230 9.74 -7.21 -3.22
CA PRO A 230 11.10 -6.78 -3.60
C PRO A 230 11.58 -7.33 -4.93
N VAL A 231 10.96 -8.40 -5.44
CA VAL A 231 11.30 -9.01 -6.73
C VAL A 231 10.07 -9.16 -7.63
N ASN A 232 10.24 -9.15 -8.95
CA ASN A 232 9.19 -9.54 -9.87
C ASN A 232 9.26 -11.05 -10.11
N ALA A 233 8.25 -11.78 -9.66
CA ALA A 233 8.20 -13.25 -9.72
C ALA A 233 8.33 -13.81 -11.14
N GLU A 234 7.95 -13.06 -12.18
CA GLU A 234 8.12 -13.48 -13.57
C GLU A 234 9.57 -13.62 -14.02
N PHE A 235 10.51 -12.93 -13.35
CA PHE A 235 11.95 -12.97 -13.61
C PHE A 235 12.75 -13.75 -12.54
N VAL A 236 12.06 -14.53 -11.70
CA VAL A 236 12.70 -15.40 -10.70
C VAL A 236 12.71 -16.84 -11.23
N GLU A 237 13.89 -17.37 -11.52
CA GLU A 237 14.07 -18.79 -11.88
C GLU A 237 13.62 -19.70 -10.73
N GLY A 238 12.74 -20.67 -11.03
CA GLY A 238 12.10 -21.52 -10.02
C GLY A 238 10.82 -20.94 -9.40
N SER A 239 10.34 -19.80 -9.87
CA SER A 239 8.98 -19.30 -9.57
C SER A 239 7.93 -20.03 -10.43
N ALA A 240 6.73 -20.26 -9.85
CA ALA A 240 5.61 -20.87 -10.58
C ALA A 240 5.12 -20.02 -11.78
N VAL A 241 5.49 -18.75 -11.84
CA VAL A 241 5.10 -17.79 -12.90
C VAL A 241 6.30 -17.32 -13.74
N TYR A 242 7.41 -18.02 -13.69
CA TYR A 242 8.64 -17.68 -14.42
C TYR A 242 8.44 -17.66 -15.93
N LYS A 243 8.90 -16.60 -16.60
CA LYS A 243 8.72 -16.39 -18.07
C LYS A 243 9.99 -16.60 -18.89
N GLY A 244 11.00 -17.26 -18.34
CA GLY A 244 12.22 -17.64 -19.10
C GLY A 244 13.33 -16.58 -19.14
N GLN A 245 13.09 -15.36 -18.64
CA GLN A 245 14.11 -14.33 -18.49
C GLN A 245 14.47 -14.18 -17.00
N LYS A 246 15.73 -14.39 -16.65
CA LYS A 246 16.18 -14.43 -15.27
C LYS A 246 16.81 -13.11 -14.81
N ALA A 247 16.21 -12.52 -13.76
CA ALA A 247 16.89 -11.53 -12.92
C ALA A 247 17.58 -12.22 -11.73
N TYR A 248 16.90 -13.16 -11.10
CA TYR A 248 17.33 -13.86 -9.89
C TYR A 248 16.99 -15.34 -9.89
N THR A 249 17.79 -16.15 -9.21
CA THR A 249 17.40 -17.47 -8.74
C THR A 249 16.40 -17.34 -7.59
N ARG A 250 15.65 -18.41 -7.27
CA ARG A 250 14.74 -18.43 -6.13
C ARG A 250 15.46 -18.12 -4.81
N ALA A 251 16.67 -18.68 -4.61
CA ALA A 251 17.45 -18.46 -3.39
C ALA A 251 17.86 -16.97 -3.23
N GLU A 252 18.30 -16.31 -4.29
CA GLU A 252 18.60 -14.86 -4.29
C GLU A 252 17.34 -14.04 -4.02
N ALA A 253 16.23 -14.36 -4.66
CA ALA A 253 14.94 -13.71 -4.44
C ALA A 253 14.53 -13.77 -2.97
N LEU A 254 14.59 -14.95 -2.34
CA LEU A 254 14.30 -15.12 -0.90
C LEU A 254 15.25 -14.30 -0.02
N GLY A 255 16.51 -14.16 -0.42
CA GLY A 255 17.47 -13.26 0.23
C GLY A 255 17.00 -11.80 0.22
N HIS A 256 16.47 -11.31 -0.90
CA HIS A 256 15.93 -9.96 -1.01
C HIS A 256 14.68 -9.74 -0.15
N TYR A 257 13.79 -10.73 -0.07
CA TYR A 257 12.63 -10.68 0.85
C TYR A 257 13.06 -10.57 2.31
N ARG A 258 14.04 -11.38 2.76
CA ARG A 258 14.58 -11.30 4.12
C ARG A 258 15.18 -9.93 4.40
N ARG A 259 16.02 -9.43 3.50
CA ARG A 259 16.66 -8.12 3.67
C ARG A 259 15.63 -6.99 3.76
N ALA A 260 14.56 -7.01 2.95
CA ALA A 260 13.48 -6.05 3.02
C ALA A 260 12.75 -6.07 4.38
N ALA A 261 12.50 -7.26 4.92
CA ALA A 261 11.87 -7.42 6.25
C ALA A 261 12.79 -6.97 7.40
N GLU A 262 14.11 -7.18 7.29
CA GLU A 262 15.11 -6.77 8.29
C GLU A 262 15.20 -5.26 8.49
N VAL A 263 15.11 -4.47 7.40
CA VAL A 263 15.20 -3.00 7.48
C VAL A 263 13.91 -2.37 7.99
N ALA A 264 12.78 -3.06 7.91
CA ALA A 264 11.49 -2.54 8.34
C ALA A 264 11.33 -2.61 9.86
N THR A 265 11.37 -1.48 10.54
CA THR A 265 11.07 -1.38 11.99
C THR A 265 9.57 -1.14 12.25
N LYS A 266 8.79 -0.90 11.21
CA LYS A 266 7.33 -0.70 11.24
C LYS A 266 6.61 -1.92 10.67
N PRO A 267 5.35 -2.18 11.04
CA PRO A 267 4.50 -3.11 10.30
C PRO A 267 4.50 -2.77 8.81
N PHE A 268 4.54 -3.78 7.96
CA PHE A 268 4.43 -3.59 6.51
C PHE A 268 3.52 -4.60 5.86
N ILE A 269 2.86 -4.19 4.80
CA ILE A 269 1.93 -4.98 4.01
C ILE A 269 2.31 -4.90 2.53
N TYR A 270 2.06 -5.96 1.77
CA TYR A 270 2.38 -5.98 0.34
C TYR A 270 1.23 -5.44 -0.52
N LEU A 271 1.58 -4.75 -1.60
CA LEU A 271 0.68 -4.34 -2.68
C LEU A 271 0.86 -5.22 -3.91
N SER A 272 -0.19 -5.37 -4.71
CA SER A 272 -0.17 -6.26 -5.88
C SER A 272 0.39 -5.62 -7.17
N ALA A 273 0.71 -4.34 -7.19
CA ALA A 273 1.24 -3.59 -8.35
C ALA A 273 0.49 -3.80 -9.69
N GLY A 274 -0.74 -4.34 -9.66
CA GLY A 274 -1.53 -4.65 -10.85
C GLY A 274 -1.10 -5.89 -11.63
N VAL A 275 -0.29 -6.78 -11.04
CA VAL A 275 0.04 -8.09 -11.58
C VAL A 275 -1.19 -9.02 -11.58
N SER A 276 -1.09 -10.23 -12.16
CA SER A 276 -2.15 -11.22 -12.09
C SER A 276 -2.32 -11.77 -10.67
N ASN A 277 -3.48 -12.39 -10.38
CA ASN A 277 -3.71 -13.05 -9.10
C ASN A 277 -2.65 -14.12 -8.82
N ALA A 278 -2.36 -14.98 -9.79
CA ALA A 278 -1.34 -16.03 -9.66
C ALA A 278 0.06 -15.48 -9.35
N GLN A 279 0.47 -14.38 -10.00
CA GLN A 279 1.75 -13.74 -9.71
C GLN A 279 1.82 -13.17 -8.28
N PHE A 280 0.73 -12.56 -7.82
CA PHE A 280 0.69 -12.00 -6.48
C PHE A 280 0.69 -13.11 -5.42
N VAL A 281 -0.08 -14.17 -5.61
CA VAL A 281 -0.07 -15.37 -4.72
C VAL A 281 1.31 -16.00 -4.66
N GLU A 282 2.01 -16.20 -5.80
CA GLU A 282 3.38 -16.71 -5.81
C GLU A 282 4.35 -15.79 -5.05
N SER A 283 4.18 -14.46 -5.18
CA SER A 283 4.98 -13.51 -4.43
C SER A 283 4.79 -13.63 -2.91
N LEU A 284 3.56 -13.91 -2.46
CA LEU A 284 3.25 -14.16 -1.04
C LEU A 284 3.79 -15.51 -0.55
N HIS A 285 3.78 -16.53 -1.38
CA HIS A 285 4.44 -17.81 -1.08
C HIS A 285 5.94 -17.61 -0.89
N MET A 286 6.62 -16.86 -1.76
CA MET A 286 8.04 -16.53 -1.59
C MET A 286 8.29 -15.71 -0.31
N ALA A 287 7.42 -14.76 0.03
CA ALA A 287 7.53 -13.99 1.28
C ALA A 287 7.44 -14.91 2.51
N THR A 288 6.51 -15.86 2.50
CA THR A 288 6.35 -16.87 3.56
C THR A 288 7.56 -17.83 3.63
N GLU A 289 8.03 -18.34 2.49
CA GLU A 289 9.22 -19.21 2.39
C GLU A 289 10.49 -18.50 2.89
N ALA A 290 10.59 -17.20 2.62
CA ALA A 290 11.68 -16.37 3.12
C ALA A 290 11.61 -16.12 4.65
N GLY A 291 10.49 -16.41 5.29
CA GLY A 291 10.30 -16.19 6.73
C GLY A 291 10.12 -14.71 7.09
N THR A 292 9.58 -13.90 6.15
CA THR A 292 9.35 -12.47 6.42
C THR A 292 8.18 -12.26 7.38
N ASP A 293 8.24 -11.21 8.18
CA ASP A 293 7.25 -10.86 9.20
C ASP A 293 6.25 -9.79 8.71
N TYR A 294 5.89 -9.85 7.41
CA TYR A 294 4.88 -8.95 6.84
C TYR A 294 3.52 -9.11 7.54
N SER A 295 2.75 -8.05 7.63
CA SER A 295 1.50 -8.01 8.40
C SER A 295 0.24 -8.13 7.55
N GLY A 296 0.39 -8.47 6.27
CA GLY A 296 -0.73 -8.69 5.37
C GLY A 296 -0.57 -8.06 4.00
N VAL A 297 -1.69 -7.71 3.40
CA VAL A 297 -1.76 -7.15 2.04
C VAL A 297 -2.80 -6.04 1.94
N LEU A 298 -2.61 -5.19 0.92
CA LEU A 298 -3.64 -4.31 0.39
C LEU A 298 -3.72 -4.57 -1.12
N CYS A 299 -4.64 -5.49 -1.49
CA CYS A 299 -4.70 -6.09 -2.81
C CYS A 299 -5.82 -5.48 -3.65
N GLY A 300 -5.46 -4.90 -4.79
CA GLY A 300 -6.41 -4.27 -5.71
C GLY A 300 -6.64 -5.10 -6.98
N ARG A 301 -6.09 -4.61 -8.08
CA ARG A 301 -6.32 -5.12 -9.44
C ARG A 301 -6.14 -6.64 -9.61
N ALA A 302 -5.30 -7.27 -8.84
CA ALA A 302 -5.13 -8.73 -8.88
C ALA A 302 -6.41 -9.50 -8.54
N THR A 303 -7.40 -8.88 -7.86
CA THR A 303 -8.67 -9.53 -7.51
C THR A 303 -9.81 -9.21 -8.46
N TRP A 304 -9.83 -8.01 -9.06
CA TRP A 304 -11.00 -7.52 -9.80
C TRP A 304 -10.75 -7.07 -11.24
N LYS A 305 -9.49 -6.90 -11.71
CA LYS A 305 -9.20 -6.30 -13.02
C LYS A 305 -9.80 -7.05 -14.21
N ASP A 306 -9.91 -8.37 -14.13
CA ASP A 306 -10.41 -9.20 -15.22
C ASP A 306 -11.94 -9.06 -15.39
N GLY A 307 -12.64 -8.56 -14.38
CA GLY A 307 -14.05 -8.15 -14.46
C GLY A 307 -14.30 -6.88 -15.28
N MET A 308 -13.23 -6.11 -15.58
CA MET A 308 -13.35 -4.84 -16.32
C MET A 308 -13.98 -5.02 -17.71
N GLY A 309 -13.55 -6.04 -18.45
CA GLY A 309 -14.11 -6.37 -19.77
C GLY A 309 -15.58 -6.77 -19.71
N ILE A 310 -16.01 -7.40 -18.64
CA ILE A 310 -17.42 -7.79 -18.39
C ILE A 310 -18.24 -6.54 -18.11
N TYR A 311 -17.77 -5.69 -17.21
CA TYR A 311 -18.41 -4.38 -16.95
C TYR A 311 -18.59 -3.55 -18.22
N GLY A 312 -17.53 -3.45 -19.02
CA GLY A 312 -17.55 -2.66 -20.25
C GLY A 312 -18.60 -3.12 -21.26
N LYS A 313 -18.79 -4.42 -21.40
CA LYS A 313 -19.67 -5.04 -22.41
C LYS A 313 -21.08 -5.31 -21.92
N GLN A 314 -21.26 -5.63 -20.64
CA GLN A 314 -22.49 -6.19 -20.09
C GLN A 314 -23.03 -5.41 -18.87
N GLY A 315 -22.30 -4.38 -18.39
CA GLY A 315 -22.72 -3.52 -17.30
C GLY A 315 -22.49 -4.09 -15.89
N VAL A 316 -22.99 -3.35 -14.89
CA VAL A 316 -22.68 -3.58 -13.47
C VAL A 316 -23.21 -4.92 -12.96
N LYS A 317 -24.42 -5.33 -13.37
CA LYS A 317 -25.00 -6.60 -12.89
C LYS A 317 -24.14 -7.80 -13.27
N ALA A 318 -23.67 -7.86 -14.51
CA ALA A 318 -22.78 -8.93 -14.97
C ALA A 318 -21.41 -8.85 -14.26
N LEU A 319 -20.92 -7.66 -13.95
CA LEU A 319 -19.72 -7.50 -13.12
C LEU A 319 -19.94 -8.07 -11.71
N GLU A 320 -21.07 -7.78 -11.05
CA GLU A 320 -21.37 -8.31 -9.71
C GLU A 320 -21.47 -9.84 -9.71
N ASP A 321 -22.08 -10.42 -10.74
CA ASP A 321 -22.17 -11.88 -10.89
C ASP A 321 -20.77 -12.50 -11.05
N TRP A 322 -19.90 -11.90 -11.88
CA TRP A 322 -18.51 -12.32 -12.03
C TRP A 322 -17.70 -12.14 -10.75
N LEU A 323 -17.86 -11.00 -10.06
CA LEU A 323 -17.18 -10.74 -8.79
C LEU A 323 -17.57 -11.76 -7.73
N SER A 324 -18.86 -12.13 -7.66
CA SER A 324 -19.39 -13.09 -6.70
C SER A 324 -18.85 -14.52 -6.91
N ASP A 325 -18.39 -14.86 -8.13
CA ASP A 325 -17.73 -16.12 -8.44
C ASP A 325 -16.20 -15.94 -8.49
N GLN A 326 -15.67 -15.38 -9.58
CA GLN A 326 -14.23 -15.32 -9.82
C GLN A 326 -13.51 -14.27 -8.95
N GLY A 327 -14.15 -13.12 -8.71
CA GLY A 327 -13.58 -12.10 -7.83
C GLY A 327 -13.39 -12.60 -6.41
N VAL A 328 -14.39 -13.32 -5.87
CA VAL A 328 -14.32 -13.97 -4.55
C VAL A 328 -13.24 -15.04 -4.53
N LYS A 329 -13.18 -15.92 -5.53
CA LYS A 329 -12.08 -16.90 -5.63
C LYS A 329 -10.70 -16.26 -5.64
N ASN A 330 -10.56 -15.12 -6.32
CA ASN A 330 -9.30 -14.39 -6.37
C ASN A 330 -8.88 -13.84 -5.02
N ILE A 331 -9.80 -13.19 -4.28
CA ILE A 331 -9.47 -12.63 -2.96
C ILE A 331 -9.25 -13.74 -1.92
N GLU A 332 -9.99 -14.84 -1.99
CA GLU A 332 -9.80 -15.99 -1.11
C GLU A 332 -8.46 -16.69 -1.35
N ALA A 333 -8.00 -16.79 -2.61
CA ALA A 333 -6.67 -17.30 -2.92
C ALA A 333 -5.56 -16.42 -2.31
N VAL A 334 -5.72 -15.10 -2.35
CA VAL A 334 -4.80 -14.17 -1.67
C VAL A 334 -4.85 -14.37 -0.16
N ASN A 335 -6.04 -14.47 0.44
CA ASN A 335 -6.21 -14.68 1.88
C ASN A 335 -5.57 -16.01 2.34
N ALA A 336 -5.72 -17.07 1.55
CA ALA A 336 -5.09 -18.37 1.83
C ALA A 336 -3.56 -18.28 1.84
N ALA A 337 -2.98 -17.44 0.96
CA ALA A 337 -1.54 -17.22 0.89
C ALA A 337 -0.96 -16.40 2.08
N LEU A 338 -1.82 -15.82 2.93
CA LEU A 338 -1.39 -15.06 4.12
C LEU A 338 -1.04 -15.94 5.33
N GLY A 339 -0.96 -17.27 5.18
CA GLY A 339 -0.64 -18.17 6.29
C GLY A 339 0.67 -17.89 7.02
N GLY A 340 1.63 -17.23 6.35
CA GLY A 340 2.91 -16.80 6.94
C GLY A 340 2.92 -15.36 7.47
N ALA A 341 1.81 -14.62 7.35
CA ALA A 341 1.75 -13.23 7.82
C ALA A 341 1.79 -13.15 9.36
N THR A 342 2.38 -12.06 9.85
CA THR A 342 2.57 -11.79 11.28
C THR A 342 1.63 -10.67 11.73
N PRO A 343 0.96 -10.77 12.88
CA PRO A 343 0.13 -9.69 13.42
C PRO A 343 0.90 -8.37 13.48
N TRP A 344 0.28 -7.28 13.00
CA TRP A 344 0.92 -5.96 12.97
C TRP A 344 1.38 -5.49 14.37
N ALA A 345 0.66 -5.88 15.43
CA ALA A 345 0.99 -5.52 16.80
C ALA A 345 2.36 -6.04 17.26
N LYS A 346 2.81 -7.18 16.70
CA LYS A 346 4.10 -7.78 17.04
C LYS A 346 5.28 -6.86 16.68
N LYS A 347 5.25 -6.21 15.52
CA LYS A 347 6.29 -5.23 15.11
C LYS A 347 6.32 -4.00 16.01
N LEU A 348 5.20 -3.64 16.60
CA LEU A 348 5.09 -2.51 17.53
C LEU A 348 5.41 -2.88 18.99
N GLY A 349 5.79 -4.13 19.25
CA GLY A 349 6.05 -4.60 20.63
C GLY A 349 4.79 -4.65 21.50
N ILE A 350 3.60 -4.65 20.90
CA ILE A 350 2.32 -4.70 21.61
C ILE A 350 1.94 -6.18 21.75
N GLY A 351 1.75 -6.63 23.00
CA GLY A 351 1.32 -8.01 23.27
C GLY A 351 -0.06 -8.30 22.65
N ALA A 352 -0.33 -9.60 22.38
CA ALA A 352 -1.57 -10.07 21.75
C ALA A 352 -2.87 -9.78 22.55
N ALA A 353 -2.78 -9.14 23.69
CA ALA A 353 -3.88 -8.85 24.62
C ALA A 353 -4.25 -7.36 24.70
N ALA A 354 -3.75 -6.53 23.82
CA ALA A 354 -4.09 -5.10 23.82
C ALA A 354 -5.30 -4.79 22.93
#